data_9ba74f7f6aedb9eb9f1c81e1ddb2a7d4
#
_entry.id   9ba74f7f6aedb9eb9f1c81e1ddb2a7d4
#
_cell.length_a   1.000
_cell.length_b   1.000
_cell.length_c   1.000
_cell.angle_alpha   90.00
_cell.angle_beta   90.00
_cell.angle_gamma   90.00
#
_symmetry.space_group_name_H-M   'P 1'
#
loop_
_entity.id
_entity.type
_entity.pdbx_description
1 polymer ?
#
loop_
_entity_poly.entity_id
_entity_poly.type
_entity_poly.pdbx_seq_one_letter_code
_entity_poly.pdbx_strand_id
1 'polypeptide(L)'
;MTALIRLISIAICALLGVSPAIAGGAHQNDVARYLAGLPPTAQSSASPLTLEPAWIAHAEQMDAAWARLERAQLTPVRAWSAAHLGPPSPTLLYMFSGPDYLYARNFFPDARTYVLAGLEPPGRMIRLNNLSPEDRQRGLDSLRDSLRTILDASFFITADMLKDLQGHAFSGVLPLLYVFLARSGMEITDVKHLGLTEDGGTVTLPAPARVRPNGIEISFHDREKQTDRTLFYFSIDLSNAGLIDGAFVKFIERQGTADAFFKSASYLPHAENFLRIRSTVMQQSVRILQDDTGVPLAAYDQAVWQVTPFGRYTRPIPMFDYMHQPALTRLFERGSPAPVNFRLGYGFGIETTGILLATRRSAR
;
A
#
# COMPACT_ATOMS: atom_id res chain seq x y z
N MET A 1 11.49 79.28 -7.54
CA MET A 1 12.15 78.10 -6.91
C MET A 1 11.17 77.02 -6.87
N THR A 2 11.20 76.12 -7.86
CA THR A 2 10.25 75.02 -8.11
C THR A 2 10.99 73.76 -7.94
N ALA A 3 10.63 73.00 -6.90
CA ALA A 3 11.17 71.66 -6.59
C ALA A 3 10.40 70.56 -7.38
N LEU A 4 11.11 69.83 -8.21
CA LEU A 4 10.64 68.74 -9.04
C LEU A 4 10.70 67.45 -8.25
N ILE A 5 9.54 66.87 -7.86
CA ILE A 5 9.45 65.56 -7.20
C ILE A 5 9.35 64.50 -8.30
N ARG A 6 10.40 63.66 -8.43
CA ARG A 6 10.42 62.47 -9.27
C ARG A 6 9.79 61.31 -8.50
N LEU A 7 8.63 60.83 -8.93
CA LEU A 7 8.06 59.54 -8.52
C LEU A 7 8.84 58.39 -9.20
N ILE A 8 9.53 57.59 -8.42
CA ILE A 8 10.10 56.30 -8.86
C ILE A 8 9.06 55.24 -8.62
N SER A 9 8.44 54.74 -9.69
CA SER A 9 7.59 53.55 -9.66
C SER A 9 8.46 52.30 -9.59
N ILE A 10 8.51 51.65 -8.43
CA ILE A 10 9.15 50.35 -8.26
C ILE A 10 8.10 49.29 -8.68
N ALA A 11 8.31 48.71 -9.86
CA ALA A 11 7.58 47.52 -10.28
C ALA A 11 8.12 46.29 -9.52
N ILE A 12 7.38 45.82 -8.52
CA ILE A 12 7.67 44.56 -7.84
C ILE A 12 7.19 43.43 -8.77
N CYS A 13 8.08 42.81 -9.53
CA CYS A 13 7.87 41.53 -10.15
C CYS A 13 7.83 40.48 -9.04
N ALA A 14 6.61 40.05 -8.65
CA ALA A 14 6.40 38.87 -7.83
C ALA A 14 6.81 37.63 -8.65
N LEU A 15 8.05 37.20 -8.53
CA LEU A 15 8.51 35.88 -8.90
C LEU A 15 7.78 34.91 -7.98
N LEU A 16 6.72 34.29 -8.51
CA LEU A 16 6.11 33.11 -7.90
C LEU A 16 7.17 31.99 -7.89
N GLY A 17 7.99 31.97 -6.85
CA GLY A 17 8.91 30.88 -6.57
C GLY A 17 8.07 29.64 -6.25
N VAL A 18 7.98 28.70 -7.18
CA VAL A 18 7.45 27.37 -6.91
C VAL A 18 8.32 26.77 -5.80
N SER A 19 7.74 26.48 -4.64
CA SER A 19 8.45 25.86 -3.52
C SER A 19 9.12 24.56 -3.98
N PRO A 20 10.38 24.30 -3.62
CA PRO A 20 11.12 23.11 -4.08
C PRO A 20 10.42 21.77 -3.73
N ALA A 21 9.59 21.75 -2.69
CA ALA A 21 8.76 20.59 -2.34
C ALA A 21 7.68 20.31 -3.39
N ILE A 22 7.01 21.32 -3.92
CA ILE A 22 5.99 21.17 -4.97
C ILE A 22 6.62 20.69 -6.28
N ALA A 23 7.80 21.18 -6.63
CA ALA A 23 8.52 20.72 -7.81
C ALA A 23 8.99 19.26 -7.69
N GLY A 24 9.36 18.81 -6.48
CA GLY A 24 9.76 17.43 -6.20
C GLY A 24 8.58 16.45 -6.33
N GLY A 25 7.43 16.80 -5.79
CA GLY A 25 6.21 15.98 -5.84
C GLY A 25 5.68 15.81 -7.26
N ALA A 26 5.58 16.89 -8.03
CA ALA A 26 5.14 16.83 -9.43
C ALA A 26 6.04 15.92 -10.28
N HIS A 27 7.37 15.97 -10.06
CA HIS A 27 8.31 15.08 -10.72
C HIS A 27 8.06 13.60 -10.36
N GLN A 28 7.83 13.27 -9.06
CA GLN A 28 7.57 11.89 -8.64
C GLN A 28 6.21 11.39 -9.14
N ASN A 29 5.21 12.24 -9.24
CA ASN A 29 3.93 11.90 -9.86
C ASN A 29 4.08 11.51 -11.34
N ASP A 30 4.90 12.25 -12.10
CA ASP A 30 5.18 11.93 -13.50
C ASP A 30 5.97 10.61 -13.66
N VAL A 31 6.91 10.36 -12.75
CA VAL A 31 7.61 9.07 -12.66
C VAL A 31 6.60 7.95 -12.39
N ALA A 32 5.68 8.12 -11.45
CA ALA A 32 4.67 7.13 -11.11
C ALA A 32 3.76 6.83 -12.32
N ARG A 33 3.34 7.84 -13.05
CA ARG A 33 2.55 7.69 -14.27
C ARG A 33 3.32 6.93 -15.35
N TYR A 34 4.60 7.28 -15.58
CA TYR A 34 5.46 6.59 -16.53
C TYR A 34 5.60 5.09 -16.20
N LEU A 35 5.89 4.75 -14.92
CA LEU A 35 5.99 3.36 -14.46
C LEU A 35 4.67 2.60 -14.57
N ALA A 36 3.57 3.29 -14.42
CA ALA A 36 2.22 2.74 -14.55
C ALA A 36 1.77 2.55 -16.02
N GLY A 37 2.60 2.90 -17.01
CA GLY A 37 2.21 2.91 -18.43
C GLY A 37 1.15 3.99 -18.74
N LEU A 38 1.10 5.06 -17.95
CA LEU A 38 0.23 6.22 -18.16
C LEU A 38 1.08 7.41 -18.63
N PRO A 39 0.60 8.24 -19.57
CA PRO A 39 1.38 9.38 -20.04
C PRO A 39 1.63 10.36 -18.88
N PRO A 40 2.88 10.79 -18.63
CA PRO A 40 3.21 11.90 -17.74
C PRO A 40 2.57 13.21 -18.24
N THR A 41 2.67 14.29 -17.44
CA THR A 41 2.22 15.60 -17.90
C THR A 41 3.03 16.05 -19.13
N ALA A 42 2.42 16.81 -20.03
CA ALA A 42 3.06 17.19 -21.30
C ALA A 42 4.36 17.99 -21.11
N GLN A 43 4.47 18.73 -20.02
CA GLN A 43 5.65 19.53 -19.66
C GLN A 43 6.72 18.74 -18.90
N SER A 44 6.45 17.48 -18.58
CA SER A 44 7.38 16.62 -17.84
C SER A 44 8.59 16.24 -18.69
N SER A 45 9.75 16.22 -18.04
CA SER A 45 10.96 15.66 -18.65
C SER A 45 10.86 14.16 -18.96
N ALA A 46 9.88 13.46 -18.39
CA ALA A 46 9.57 12.08 -18.70
C ALA A 46 8.69 11.92 -19.96
N SER A 47 8.03 12.99 -20.43
CA SER A 47 7.13 12.93 -21.58
C SER A 47 7.82 12.45 -22.87
N PRO A 48 9.02 12.91 -23.27
CA PRO A 48 9.70 12.39 -24.45
C PRO A 48 10.05 10.91 -24.37
N LEU A 49 10.24 10.35 -23.15
CA LEU A 49 10.58 8.95 -22.93
C LEU A 49 9.42 8.00 -23.29
N THR A 50 8.19 8.52 -23.39
CA THR A 50 7.02 7.72 -23.80
C THR A 50 6.99 7.39 -25.29
N LEU A 51 7.89 7.98 -26.07
CA LEU A 51 8.06 7.65 -27.49
C LEU A 51 8.98 6.43 -27.70
N GLU A 52 9.63 5.95 -26.65
CA GLU A 52 10.49 4.75 -26.73
C GLU A 52 9.62 3.51 -26.97
N PRO A 53 10.02 2.63 -27.95
CA PRO A 53 9.26 1.42 -28.25
C PRO A 53 9.03 0.53 -27.01
N ALA A 54 10.03 0.45 -26.09
CA ALA A 54 9.93 -0.31 -24.87
C ALA A 54 8.82 0.23 -23.94
N TRP A 55 8.66 1.56 -23.85
CA TRP A 55 7.60 2.15 -23.04
C TRP A 55 6.22 1.94 -23.69
N ILE A 56 6.09 2.07 -25.00
CA ILE A 56 4.82 1.83 -25.71
C ILE A 56 4.34 0.41 -25.45
N ALA A 57 5.22 -0.59 -25.63
CA ALA A 57 4.89 -1.99 -25.36
C ALA A 57 4.54 -2.23 -23.87
N HIS A 58 5.24 -1.56 -22.96
CA HIS A 58 4.92 -1.61 -21.52
C HIS A 58 3.52 -1.04 -21.23
N ALA A 59 3.19 0.12 -21.77
CA ALA A 59 1.89 0.78 -21.56
C ALA A 59 0.73 -0.10 -22.03
N GLU A 60 0.83 -0.68 -23.23
CA GLU A 60 -0.17 -1.60 -23.78
C GLU A 60 -0.38 -2.85 -22.89
N GLN A 61 0.73 -3.46 -22.42
CA GLN A 61 0.65 -4.62 -21.53
C GLN A 61 0.02 -4.27 -20.18
N MET A 62 0.42 -3.13 -19.59
CA MET A 62 -0.15 -2.65 -18.34
C MET A 62 -1.66 -2.33 -18.46
N ASP A 63 -2.08 -1.69 -19.55
CA ASP A 63 -3.49 -1.40 -19.80
C ASP A 63 -4.33 -2.67 -19.91
N ALA A 64 -3.83 -3.65 -20.68
CA ALA A 64 -4.52 -4.94 -20.84
C ALA A 64 -4.61 -5.71 -19.51
N ALA A 65 -3.52 -5.77 -18.73
CA ALA A 65 -3.49 -6.45 -17.44
C ALA A 65 -4.40 -5.75 -16.41
N TRP A 66 -4.33 -4.42 -16.37
CA TRP A 66 -5.17 -3.65 -15.44
C TRP A 66 -6.66 -3.75 -15.76
N ALA A 67 -7.04 -3.70 -17.04
CA ALA A 67 -8.43 -3.87 -17.45
C ALA A 67 -9.01 -5.26 -17.07
N ARG A 68 -8.18 -6.32 -17.14
CA ARG A 68 -8.59 -7.66 -16.65
C ARG A 68 -8.76 -7.67 -15.13
N LEU A 69 -7.77 -7.15 -14.40
CA LEU A 69 -7.80 -7.07 -12.95
C LEU A 69 -9.01 -6.26 -12.44
N GLU A 70 -9.26 -5.10 -13.06
CA GLU A 70 -10.37 -4.21 -12.72
C GLU A 70 -11.71 -4.95 -12.80
N ARG A 71 -11.96 -5.64 -13.90
CA ARG A 71 -13.22 -6.38 -14.08
C ARG A 71 -13.34 -7.60 -13.18
N ALA A 72 -12.25 -8.38 -13.04
CA ALA A 72 -12.29 -9.66 -12.36
C ALA A 72 -12.16 -9.55 -10.82
N GLN A 73 -11.55 -8.48 -10.33
CA GLN A 73 -11.18 -8.36 -8.92
C GLN A 73 -11.57 -7.02 -8.31
N LEU A 74 -11.07 -5.88 -8.83
CA LEU A 74 -11.16 -4.62 -8.09
C LEU A 74 -12.60 -4.09 -8.03
N THR A 75 -13.36 -4.16 -9.11
CA THR A 75 -14.79 -3.78 -9.12
C THR A 75 -15.61 -4.63 -8.17
N PRO A 76 -15.53 -5.99 -8.19
CA PRO A 76 -16.19 -6.83 -7.18
C PRO A 76 -15.75 -6.53 -5.74
N VAL A 77 -14.47 -6.31 -5.50
CA VAL A 77 -13.93 -5.96 -4.16
C VAL A 77 -14.55 -4.67 -3.65
N ARG A 78 -14.58 -3.60 -4.45
CA ARG A 78 -15.19 -2.32 -4.06
C ARG A 78 -16.69 -2.44 -3.78
N ALA A 79 -17.41 -3.21 -4.60
CA ALA A 79 -18.83 -3.45 -4.39
C ALA A 79 -19.09 -4.18 -3.07
N TRP A 80 -18.29 -5.21 -2.78
CA TRP A 80 -18.37 -5.95 -1.52
C TRP A 80 -18.01 -5.05 -0.32
N SER A 81 -16.93 -4.28 -0.43
CA SER A 81 -16.51 -3.34 0.61
C SER A 81 -17.60 -2.33 0.96
N ALA A 82 -18.20 -1.69 -0.06
CA ALA A 82 -19.29 -0.74 0.13
C ALA A 82 -20.52 -1.35 0.82
N ALA A 83 -20.80 -2.64 0.56
CA ALA A 83 -21.92 -3.33 1.16
C ALA A 83 -21.70 -3.79 2.60
N HIS A 84 -20.44 -4.06 3.00
CA HIS A 84 -20.16 -4.78 4.25
C HIS A 84 -19.28 -4.03 5.26
N LEU A 85 -18.40 -3.10 4.83
CA LEU A 85 -17.46 -2.48 5.76
C LEU A 85 -18.02 -1.28 6.51
N GLY A 86 -19.09 -0.64 6.03
CA GLY A 86 -19.65 0.56 6.67
C GLY A 86 -18.66 1.74 6.70
N PRO A 87 -18.91 2.80 7.52
CA PRO A 87 -18.03 3.95 7.60
C PRO A 87 -16.63 3.55 8.06
N PRO A 88 -15.54 3.94 7.34
CA PRO A 88 -14.18 3.55 7.67
C PRO A 88 -13.63 4.38 8.82
N SER A 89 -12.65 3.80 9.54
CA SER A 89 -11.74 4.57 10.37
C SER A 89 -10.82 5.44 9.50
N PRO A 90 -10.29 6.55 10.03
CA PRO A 90 -9.40 7.41 9.26
C PRO A 90 -8.08 6.72 8.89
N THR A 91 -7.66 5.70 9.64
CA THR A 91 -6.41 4.97 9.45
C THR A 91 -6.68 3.50 9.12
N LEU A 92 -5.94 2.98 8.16
CA LEU A 92 -5.83 1.55 7.87
C LEU A 92 -4.45 1.03 8.28
N LEU A 93 -4.41 0.02 9.13
CA LEU A 93 -3.21 -0.74 9.48
C LEU A 93 -3.16 -2.02 8.63
N TYR A 94 -2.12 -2.17 7.81
CA TYR A 94 -1.94 -3.35 6.96
C TYR A 94 -0.55 -3.95 7.16
N MET A 95 -0.43 -4.75 8.20
CA MET A 95 0.82 -5.43 8.56
C MET A 95 1.03 -6.67 7.69
N PHE A 96 2.29 -7.04 7.47
CA PHE A 96 2.70 -8.14 6.58
C PHE A 96 2.26 -7.98 5.12
N SER A 97 2.03 -6.74 4.70
CA SER A 97 1.43 -6.42 3.40
C SER A 97 2.45 -6.34 2.26
N GLY A 98 3.76 -6.12 2.57
CA GLY A 98 4.63 -5.58 1.53
C GLY A 98 4.03 -4.31 0.93
N PRO A 99 4.21 -4.05 -0.38
CA PRO A 99 3.71 -2.84 -1.04
C PRO A 99 2.23 -2.88 -1.46
N ASP A 100 1.40 -3.73 -0.87
CA ASP A 100 0.02 -3.96 -1.33
C ASP A 100 -0.95 -2.82 -1.03
N TYR A 101 -0.65 -1.63 -1.51
CA TYR A 101 -1.60 -0.52 -1.51
C TYR A 101 -2.83 -0.80 -2.39
N LEU A 102 -2.69 -1.67 -3.40
CA LEU A 102 -3.75 -1.99 -4.33
C LEU A 102 -5.01 -2.52 -3.63
N TYR A 103 -4.87 -3.58 -2.82
CA TYR A 103 -6.01 -4.13 -2.09
C TYR A 103 -6.39 -3.28 -0.90
N ALA A 104 -5.42 -2.63 -0.22
CA ALA A 104 -5.70 -1.67 0.84
C ALA A 104 -6.68 -0.58 0.37
N ARG A 105 -6.42 0.06 -0.78
CA ARG A 105 -7.27 1.11 -1.36
C ARG A 105 -8.63 0.60 -1.81
N ASN A 106 -8.70 -0.61 -2.37
CA ASN A 106 -9.95 -1.13 -2.91
C ASN A 106 -10.91 -1.63 -1.81
N PHE A 107 -10.41 -2.15 -0.69
CA PHE A 107 -11.24 -2.49 0.47
C PHE A 107 -11.55 -1.28 1.35
N PHE A 108 -10.60 -0.35 1.53
CA PHE A 108 -10.74 0.81 2.42
C PHE A 108 -10.55 2.12 1.66
N PRO A 109 -11.46 2.43 0.70
CA PRO A 109 -11.30 3.56 -0.21
C PRO A 109 -11.36 4.92 0.46
N ASP A 110 -11.82 5.00 1.70
CA ASP A 110 -12.02 6.25 2.43
C ASP A 110 -11.03 6.47 3.57
N ALA A 111 -10.08 5.54 3.78
CA ALA A 111 -8.99 5.76 4.71
C ALA A 111 -8.15 6.98 4.27
N ARG A 112 -7.81 7.84 5.22
CA ARG A 112 -6.94 9.01 4.98
C ARG A 112 -5.48 8.67 5.13
N THR A 113 -5.18 7.72 6.01
CA THR A 113 -3.83 7.23 6.30
C THR A 113 -3.78 5.73 6.09
N TYR A 114 -2.82 5.29 5.29
CA TYR A 114 -2.50 3.88 5.08
C TYR A 114 -1.15 3.59 5.71
N VAL A 115 -1.07 2.63 6.62
CA VAL A 115 0.18 2.18 7.24
C VAL A 115 0.44 0.74 6.80
N LEU A 116 1.40 0.57 5.91
CA LEU A 116 1.84 -0.71 5.38
C LEU A 116 3.19 -1.10 5.99
N ALA A 117 3.40 -2.39 6.20
CA ALA A 117 4.67 -2.91 6.67
C ALA A 117 5.03 -4.25 6.03
N GLY A 118 6.32 -4.42 5.72
CA GLY A 118 6.91 -5.63 5.15
C GLY A 118 8.40 -5.68 5.44
N LEU A 119 9.11 -6.65 4.85
CA LEU A 119 10.56 -6.80 5.00
C LEU A 119 11.33 -6.16 3.84
N GLU A 120 10.65 -5.87 2.75
CA GLU A 120 11.26 -5.36 1.52
C GLU A 120 11.75 -3.93 1.73
N PRO A 121 12.94 -3.56 1.20
CA PRO A 121 13.44 -2.20 1.37
C PRO A 121 12.56 -1.18 0.62
N PRO A 122 12.46 0.06 1.13
CA PRO A 122 11.70 1.11 0.47
C PRO A 122 12.15 1.39 -0.97
N GLY A 123 13.44 1.29 -1.24
CA GLY A 123 14.02 1.64 -2.54
C GLY A 123 14.50 3.10 -2.59
N ARG A 124 14.95 3.52 -3.76
CA ARG A 124 15.45 4.88 -4.01
C ARG A 124 14.45 5.68 -4.84
N MET A 125 14.47 7.00 -4.70
CA MET A 125 13.77 7.90 -5.62
C MET A 125 14.27 7.68 -7.05
N ILE A 126 13.34 7.44 -7.97
CA ILE A 126 13.65 7.13 -9.36
C ILE A 126 13.85 8.43 -10.14
N ARG A 127 14.91 8.47 -10.93
CA ARG A 127 15.24 9.57 -11.83
C ARG A 127 15.37 9.03 -13.25
N LEU A 128 14.27 8.97 -13.99
CA LEU A 128 14.18 8.36 -15.31
C LEU A 128 15.21 8.90 -16.32
N ASN A 129 15.47 10.21 -16.27
CA ASN A 129 16.41 10.89 -17.20
C ASN A 129 17.89 10.53 -16.94
N ASN A 130 18.21 9.94 -15.79
CA ASN A 130 19.56 9.50 -15.47
C ASN A 130 19.84 8.05 -15.94
N LEU A 131 18.86 7.40 -16.55
CA LEU A 131 18.94 6.01 -16.99
C LEU A 131 19.15 5.94 -18.51
N SER A 132 19.92 4.98 -18.97
CA SER A 132 19.99 4.66 -20.38
C SER A 132 18.66 4.06 -20.88
N PRO A 133 18.37 4.08 -22.20
CA PRO A 133 17.18 3.41 -22.73
C PRO A 133 17.12 1.93 -22.35
N GLU A 134 18.27 1.24 -22.36
CA GLU A 134 18.40 -0.18 -22.01
C GLU A 134 18.10 -0.41 -20.51
N ASP A 135 18.54 0.50 -19.63
CA ASP A 135 18.25 0.43 -18.18
C ASP A 135 16.76 0.67 -17.91
N ARG A 136 16.15 1.62 -18.62
CA ARG A 136 14.71 1.85 -18.53
C ARG A 136 13.93 0.63 -18.97
N GLN A 137 14.28 0.03 -20.12
CA GLN A 137 13.63 -1.19 -20.62
C GLN A 137 13.74 -2.32 -19.60
N ARG A 138 14.95 -2.65 -19.12
CA ARG A 138 15.16 -3.69 -18.11
C ARG A 138 14.37 -3.42 -16.82
N GLY A 139 14.32 -2.16 -16.41
CA GLY A 139 13.53 -1.78 -15.23
C GLY A 139 12.03 -2.00 -15.43
N LEU A 140 11.48 -1.65 -16.60
CA LEU A 140 10.07 -1.86 -16.92
C LEU A 140 9.73 -3.36 -17.02
N ASP A 141 10.64 -4.18 -17.58
CA ASP A 141 10.47 -5.64 -17.66
C ASP A 141 10.42 -6.25 -16.24
N SER A 142 11.40 -5.93 -15.39
CA SER A 142 11.44 -6.39 -13.98
C SER A 142 10.22 -5.92 -13.17
N LEU A 143 9.74 -4.71 -13.43
CA LEU A 143 8.54 -4.18 -12.78
C LEU A 143 7.30 -5.00 -13.15
N ARG A 144 7.14 -5.35 -14.43
CA ARG A 144 6.02 -6.20 -14.87
C ARG A 144 6.09 -7.59 -14.27
N ASP A 145 7.28 -8.19 -14.21
CA ASP A 145 7.49 -9.50 -13.60
C ASP A 145 7.10 -9.48 -12.12
N SER A 146 7.53 -8.46 -11.36
CA SER A 146 7.16 -8.28 -9.96
C SER A 146 5.65 -8.07 -9.75
N LEU A 147 4.97 -7.42 -10.71
CA LEU A 147 3.53 -7.18 -10.63
C LEU A 147 2.68 -8.39 -11.04
N ARG A 148 3.25 -9.33 -11.82
CA ARG A 148 2.48 -10.42 -12.44
C ARG A 148 1.66 -11.21 -11.42
N THR A 149 2.26 -11.61 -10.31
CA THR A 149 1.57 -12.46 -9.32
C THR A 149 0.41 -11.74 -8.65
N ILE A 150 0.58 -10.46 -8.27
CA ILE A 150 -0.53 -9.73 -7.64
C ILE A 150 -1.64 -9.38 -8.64
N LEU A 151 -1.31 -9.13 -9.90
CA LEU A 151 -2.30 -8.87 -10.94
C LEU A 151 -3.09 -10.13 -11.32
N ASP A 152 -2.46 -11.30 -11.28
CA ASP A 152 -3.07 -12.57 -11.68
C ASP A 152 -3.63 -13.39 -10.50
N ALA A 153 -3.03 -13.31 -9.31
CA ALA A 153 -3.34 -14.19 -8.18
C ALA A 153 -3.71 -13.48 -6.87
N SER A 154 -3.76 -12.16 -6.83
CA SER A 154 -4.12 -11.34 -5.65
C SER A 154 -3.10 -11.28 -4.51
N PHE A 155 -1.91 -11.84 -4.61
CA PHE A 155 -0.85 -11.75 -3.59
C PHE A 155 0.53 -11.58 -4.21
N PHE A 156 1.51 -11.16 -3.42
CA PHE A 156 2.92 -11.12 -3.79
C PHE A 156 3.65 -12.38 -3.36
N ILE A 157 4.59 -12.84 -4.18
CA ILE A 157 5.62 -13.79 -3.77
C ILE A 157 6.86 -12.98 -3.41
N THR A 158 7.07 -12.73 -2.11
CA THR A 158 8.12 -11.85 -1.60
C THR A 158 9.51 -12.21 -2.13
N ALA A 159 9.85 -13.51 -2.19
CA ALA A 159 11.16 -13.97 -2.66
C ALA A 159 11.41 -13.61 -4.13
N ASP A 160 10.40 -13.74 -5.00
CA ASP A 160 10.50 -13.38 -6.40
C ASP A 160 10.57 -11.86 -6.56
N MET A 161 9.71 -11.13 -5.88
CA MET A 161 9.72 -9.66 -5.89
C MET A 161 11.06 -9.08 -5.43
N LEU A 162 11.65 -9.61 -4.35
CA LEU A 162 12.97 -9.17 -3.89
C LEU A 162 14.05 -9.42 -4.95
N LYS A 163 14.03 -10.58 -5.61
CA LYS A 163 14.97 -10.93 -6.67
C LYS A 163 14.81 -10.00 -7.88
N ASP A 164 13.59 -9.77 -8.32
CA ASP A 164 13.28 -8.96 -9.49
C ASP A 164 13.64 -7.48 -9.30
N LEU A 165 13.52 -6.97 -8.06
CA LEU A 165 13.79 -5.57 -7.73
C LEU A 165 15.20 -5.33 -7.15
N GLN A 166 16.05 -6.36 -7.00
CA GLN A 166 17.43 -6.21 -6.56
C GLN A 166 18.35 -5.88 -7.74
N GLY A 167 19.17 -4.83 -7.57
CA GLY A 167 20.23 -4.49 -8.54
C GLY A 167 19.78 -3.80 -9.84
N HIS A 168 18.49 -3.49 -9.99
CA HIS A 168 17.93 -2.77 -11.13
C HIS A 168 17.72 -1.29 -10.87
N ALA A 169 17.48 -0.53 -11.95
CA ALA A 169 17.19 0.90 -11.90
C ALA A 169 15.96 1.24 -11.02
N PHE A 170 15.00 0.30 -10.93
CA PHE A 170 13.77 0.41 -10.14
C PHE A 170 13.84 -0.56 -8.96
N SER A 171 14.56 -0.17 -7.90
CA SER A 171 14.81 -1.03 -6.75
C SER A 171 13.83 -0.76 -5.59
N GLY A 172 13.53 -1.81 -4.82
CA GLY A 172 12.66 -1.74 -3.65
C GLY A 172 11.17 -1.62 -3.98
N VAL A 173 10.34 -1.29 -2.98
CA VAL A 173 8.88 -1.28 -3.14
C VAL A 173 8.30 -0.01 -3.77
N LEU A 174 9.06 1.08 -3.79
CA LEU A 174 8.58 2.38 -4.27
C LEU A 174 8.01 2.34 -5.70
N PRO A 175 8.63 1.63 -6.68
CA PRO A 175 8.08 1.50 -8.03
C PRO A 175 6.69 0.86 -8.05
N LEU A 176 6.46 -0.15 -7.20
CA LEU A 176 5.17 -0.85 -7.11
C LEU A 176 4.09 0.07 -6.52
N LEU A 177 4.42 0.79 -5.43
CA LEU A 177 3.53 1.77 -4.82
C LEU A 177 3.16 2.87 -5.81
N TYR A 178 4.12 3.33 -6.62
CA TYR A 178 3.87 4.32 -7.67
C TYR A 178 2.88 3.83 -8.71
N VAL A 179 3.04 2.59 -9.19
CA VAL A 179 2.09 1.98 -10.14
C VAL A 179 0.69 1.93 -9.55
N PHE A 180 0.56 1.45 -8.32
CA PHE A 180 -0.76 1.32 -7.68
C PHE A 180 -1.43 2.67 -7.42
N LEU A 181 -0.67 3.68 -6.96
CA LEU A 181 -1.19 5.02 -6.77
C LEU A 181 -1.66 5.63 -8.10
N ALA A 182 -0.81 5.62 -9.13
CA ALA A 182 -1.13 6.20 -10.43
C ALA A 182 -2.33 5.51 -11.09
N ARG A 183 -2.37 4.15 -11.08
CA ARG A 183 -3.47 3.38 -11.64
C ARG A 183 -4.77 3.48 -10.83
N SER A 184 -4.69 3.87 -9.57
CA SER A 184 -5.86 4.20 -8.75
C SER A 184 -6.33 5.66 -8.88
N GLY A 185 -5.77 6.43 -9.80
CA GLY A 185 -6.15 7.82 -10.04
C GLY A 185 -5.62 8.82 -9.00
N MET A 186 -4.65 8.40 -8.17
CA MET A 186 -4.03 9.26 -7.17
C MET A 186 -2.95 10.14 -7.79
N GLU A 187 -2.85 11.37 -7.32
CA GLU A 187 -1.81 12.32 -7.70
C GLU A 187 -0.80 12.48 -6.56
N ILE A 188 0.44 12.02 -6.76
CA ILE A 188 1.49 12.14 -5.77
C ILE A 188 1.91 13.61 -5.63
N THR A 189 1.84 14.12 -4.40
CA THR A 189 2.19 15.51 -4.07
C THR A 189 3.53 15.62 -3.35
N ASP A 190 3.94 14.59 -2.60
CA ASP A 190 5.26 14.56 -1.97
C ASP A 190 5.70 13.12 -1.66
N VAL A 191 7.02 12.89 -1.59
CA VAL A 191 7.61 11.60 -1.22
C VAL A 191 8.84 11.83 -0.36
N LYS A 192 8.88 11.19 0.81
CA LYS A 192 9.99 11.32 1.77
C LYS A 192 10.47 9.95 2.22
N HIS A 193 11.78 9.79 2.33
CA HIS A 193 12.36 8.69 3.09
C HIS A 193 12.32 9.04 4.58
N LEU A 194 11.96 8.06 5.40
CA LEU A 194 11.76 8.22 6.83
C LEU A 194 12.68 7.32 7.66
N GLY A 195 12.98 7.81 8.86
CA GLY A 195 13.39 7.02 10.01
C GLY A 195 12.35 7.13 11.11
N LEU A 196 12.21 6.09 11.95
CA LEU A 196 11.42 6.13 13.17
C LEU A 196 12.25 6.71 14.31
N THR A 197 11.64 7.54 15.15
CA THR A 197 12.23 8.01 16.41
C THR A 197 11.78 7.11 17.57
N GLU A 198 12.54 7.09 18.67
CA GLU A 198 12.28 6.22 19.85
C GLU A 198 10.90 6.45 20.47
N ASP A 199 10.37 7.65 20.32
CA ASP A 199 9.03 8.02 20.82
C ASP A 199 7.89 7.68 19.84
N GLY A 200 8.21 7.05 18.68
CA GLY A 200 7.24 6.68 17.64
C GLY A 200 6.89 7.84 16.70
N GLY A 201 7.70 8.89 16.66
CA GLY A 201 7.63 9.90 15.62
C GLY A 201 8.35 9.45 14.34
N THR A 202 8.32 10.30 13.32
CA THR A 202 9.09 10.12 12.09
C THR A 202 10.04 11.28 11.86
N VAL A 203 11.20 10.98 11.28
CA VAL A 203 12.16 11.99 10.84
C VAL A 203 12.45 11.80 9.36
N THR A 204 12.41 12.88 8.59
CA THR A 204 12.77 12.85 7.17
C THR A 204 14.29 12.68 7.04
N LEU A 205 14.68 11.69 6.25
CA LEU A 205 16.09 11.41 5.97
C LEU A 205 16.49 12.10 4.66
N PRO A 206 17.65 12.83 4.64
CA PRO A 206 18.13 13.45 3.42
C PRO A 206 18.55 12.41 2.38
N ALA A 207 18.39 12.71 1.11
CA ALA A 207 18.88 11.86 0.02
C ALA A 207 20.23 12.38 -0.50
N PRO A 208 21.33 11.58 -0.56
CA PRO A 208 21.42 10.19 -0.10
C PRO A 208 21.56 10.12 1.43
N ALA A 209 20.78 9.24 2.06
CA ALA A 209 20.87 9.03 3.49
C ALA A 209 22.14 8.26 3.85
N ARG A 210 22.84 8.68 4.92
CA ARG A 210 23.97 7.91 5.51
C ARG A 210 23.49 6.63 6.21
N VAL A 211 22.22 6.63 6.66
CA VAL A 211 21.52 5.50 7.27
C VAL A 211 20.49 5.00 6.26
N ARG A 212 20.33 3.68 6.15
CA ARG A 212 19.27 3.11 5.30
C ARG A 212 17.91 3.56 5.83
N PRO A 213 17.06 4.21 5.01
CA PRO A 213 15.71 4.53 5.44
C PRO A 213 14.96 3.22 5.70
N ASN A 214 14.25 3.18 6.82
CA ASN A 214 13.37 2.05 7.13
C ASN A 214 11.90 2.34 6.74
N GLY A 215 11.59 3.54 6.24
CA GLY A 215 10.27 3.90 5.78
C GLY A 215 10.26 4.91 4.66
N ILE A 216 9.10 5.03 4.03
CA ILE A 216 8.72 6.11 3.12
C ILE A 216 7.34 6.64 3.49
N GLU A 217 7.17 7.93 3.32
CA GLU A 217 5.89 8.63 3.34
C GLU A 217 5.60 9.13 1.94
N ILE A 218 4.40 8.81 1.44
CA ILE A 218 3.89 9.34 0.17
C ILE A 218 2.62 10.12 0.50
N SER A 219 2.67 11.43 0.29
CA SER A 219 1.49 12.28 0.29
C SER A 219 0.89 12.32 -1.10
N PHE A 220 -0.42 12.20 -1.20
CA PHE A 220 -1.11 12.17 -2.49
C PHE A 220 -2.53 12.74 -2.39
N HIS A 221 -3.02 13.23 -3.51
CA HIS A 221 -4.37 13.76 -3.66
C HIS A 221 -5.26 12.77 -4.41
N ASP A 222 -6.40 12.45 -3.85
CA ASP A 222 -7.46 11.68 -4.52
C ASP A 222 -8.32 12.65 -5.34
N ARG A 223 -8.11 12.67 -6.66
CA ARG A 223 -8.80 13.60 -7.55
C ARG A 223 -10.33 13.38 -7.63
N GLU A 224 -10.77 12.15 -7.43
CA GLU A 224 -12.19 11.81 -7.45
C GLU A 224 -12.89 12.35 -6.20
N LYS A 225 -12.27 12.14 -5.03
CA LYS A 225 -12.84 12.50 -3.72
C LYS A 225 -12.38 13.87 -3.22
N GLN A 226 -11.48 14.55 -3.94
CA GLN A 226 -10.91 15.85 -3.56
C GLN A 226 -10.35 15.83 -2.13
N THR A 227 -9.56 14.80 -1.81
CA THR A 227 -9.07 14.54 -0.45
C THR A 227 -7.58 14.24 -0.45
N ASP A 228 -6.84 14.89 0.43
CA ASP A 228 -5.44 14.59 0.68
C ASP A 228 -5.32 13.36 1.59
N ARG A 229 -4.34 12.51 1.27
CA ARG A 229 -4.09 11.23 1.93
C ARG A 229 -2.60 11.00 2.10
N THR A 230 -2.27 10.09 3.01
CA THR A 230 -0.90 9.70 3.29
C THR A 230 -0.77 8.18 3.30
N LEU A 231 0.27 7.68 2.64
CA LEU A 231 0.72 6.30 2.71
C LEU A 231 2.07 6.25 3.43
N PHE A 232 2.14 5.51 4.51
CA PHE A 232 3.39 5.08 5.13
C PHE A 232 3.67 3.63 4.75
N TYR A 233 4.90 3.36 4.33
CA TYR A 233 5.41 2.02 4.20
C TYR A 233 6.67 1.88 5.05
N PHE A 234 6.77 0.83 5.87
CA PHE A 234 7.93 0.53 6.69
C PHE A 234 8.51 -0.84 6.34
N SER A 235 9.82 -0.85 6.10
CA SER A 235 10.63 -2.07 6.02
C SER A 235 11.09 -2.41 7.44
N ILE A 236 10.38 -3.35 8.06
CA ILE A 236 10.59 -3.66 9.48
C ILE A 236 10.28 -5.12 9.79
N ASP A 237 11.12 -5.73 10.65
CA ASP A 237 10.80 -7.01 11.26
C ASP A 237 9.70 -6.84 12.31
N LEU A 238 8.53 -7.39 12.04
CA LEU A 238 7.37 -7.33 12.91
C LEU A 238 7.37 -8.38 14.02
N SER A 239 8.43 -9.19 14.15
CA SER A 239 8.59 -10.12 15.28
C SER A 239 8.76 -9.36 16.60
N ASN A 240 8.51 -10.04 17.72
CA ASN A 240 8.73 -9.48 19.06
C ASN A 240 10.16 -8.97 19.24
N ALA A 241 11.15 -9.67 18.63
CA ALA A 241 12.55 -9.28 18.64
C ALA A 241 12.82 -8.03 17.79
N GLY A 242 12.22 -7.95 16.59
CA GLY A 242 12.36 -6.80 15.71
C GLY A 242 11.66 -5.53 16.25
N LEU A 243 10.67 -5.71 17.12
CA LEU A 243 9.93 -4.61 17.75
C LEU A 243 10.43 -4.28 19.16
N ILE A 244 11.63 -4.74 19.57
CA ILE A 244 12.09 -4.63 20.97
C ILE A 244 12.20 -3.18 21.44
N ASP A 245 12.62 -2.25 20.58
CA ASP A 245 12.74 -0.83 20.89
C ASP A 245 11.38 -0.11 21.05
N GLY A 246 10.31 -0.71 20.53
CA GLY A 246 8.94 -0.21 20.62
C GLY A 246 8.62 1.01 19.76
N ALA A 247 9.56 1.53 18.98
CA ALA A 247 9.35 2.73 18.16
C ALA A 247 8.17 2.56 17.18
N PHE A 248 8.10 1.45 16.47
CA PHE A 248 7.02 1.18 15.52
C PHE A 248 5.67 0.94 16.22
N VAL A 249 5.67 0.29 17.36
CA VAL A 249 4.45 0.10 18.17
C VAL A 249 3.89 1.45 18.59
N LYS A 250 4.73 2.34 19.12
CA LYS A 250 4.34 3.71 19.48
C LYS A 250 3.87 4.51 18.26
N PHE A 251 4.49 4.31 17.08
CA PHE A 251 4.02 4.92 15.83
C PHE A 251 2.58 4.49 15.52
N ILE A 252 2.27 3.19 15.61
CA ILE A 252 0.91 2.67 15.41
C ILE A 252 -0.05 3.26 16.45
N GLU A 253 0.31 3.28 17.72
CA GLU A 253 -0.51 3.84 18.80
C GLU A 253 -0.86 5.31 18.58
N ARG A 254 0.08 6.10 18.03
CA ARG A 254 -0.16 7.50 17.66
C ARG A 254 -1.16 7.69 16.53
N GLN A 255 -1.41 6.66 15.71
CA GLN A 255 -2.43 6.75 14.65
C GLN A 255 -3.85 6.74 15.22
N GLY A 256 -4.03 6.39 16.50
CA GLY A 256 -5.33 6.31 17.15
C GLY A 256 -6.18 5.15 16.64
N THR A 257 -7.49 5.34 16.64
CA THR A 257 -8.45 4.32 16.21
C THR A 257 -8.29 4.02 14.72
N ALA A 258 -8.21 2.73 14.37
CA ALA A 258 -7.94 2.27 13.01
C ALA A 258 -8.89 1.14 12.58
N ASP A 259 -8.92 0.85 11.29
CA ASP A 259 -9.26 -0.45 10.74
C ASP A 259 -7.97 -1.23 10.50
N ALA A 260 -8.03 -2.57 10.45
CA ALA A 260 -6.91 -3.39 10.07
C ALA A 260 -7.25 -4.34 8.92
N PHE A 261 -6.23 -4.67 8.14
CA PHE A 261 -6.33 -5.63 7.05
C PHE A 261 -5.18 -6.65 7.13
N PHE A 262 -5.51 -7.94 6.96
CA PHE A 262 -4.53 -9.01 6.83
C PHE A 262 -4.90 -9.88 5.63
N LYS A 263 -3.97 -10.04 4.72
CA LYS A 263 -4.13 -10.84 3.52
C LYS A 263 -2.81 -11.54 3.20
N SER A 264 -2.85 -12.85 3.03
CA SER A 264 -1.66 -13.64 2.68
C SER A 264 -0.48 -13.40 3.64
N ALA A 265 -0.77 -13.30 4.95
CA ALA A 265 0.19 -12.98 6.00
C ALA A 265 1.02 -14.20 6.45
N SER A 266 1.03 -15.30 5.67
CA SER A 266 1.80 -16.53 5.95
C SER A 266 1.58 -17.10 7.36
N TYR A 267 0.40 -16.84 7.94
CA TYR A 267 0.07 -17.22 9.32
C TYR A 267 1.04 -16.67 10.39
N LEU A 268 1.83 -15.66 10.06
CA LEU A 268 2.74 -15.01 11.03
C LEU A 268 1.99 -14.50 12.27
N PRO A 269 0.79 -13.89 12.16
CA PRO A 269 0.03 -13.47 13.33
C PRO A 269 -0.41 -14.62 14.26
N HIS A 270 -0.30 -15.90 13.84
CA HIS A 270 -0.62 -17.07 14.69
C HIS A 270 0.51 -17.37 15.69
N ALA A 271 1.76 -17.10 15.31
CA ALA A 271 2.91 -17.48 16.10
C ALA A 271 3.12 -16.53 17.29
N GLU A 272 3.64 -17.09 18.40
CA GLU A 272 3.92 -16.32 19.63
C GLU A 272 4.94 -15.20 19.42
N ASN A 273 5.91 -15.40 18.53
CA ASN A 273 6.91 -14.38 18.20
C ASN A 273 6.32 -13.15 17.49
N PHE A 274 5.06 -13.13 17.10
CA PHE A 274 4.37 -11.98 16.53
C PHE A 274 3.22 -11.49 17.44
N LEU A 275 3.19 -11.95 18.70
CA LEU A 275 2.16 -11.59 19.67
C LEU A 275 2.08 -10.08 19.88
N ARG A 276 3.22 -9.39 19.94
CA ARG A 276 3.27 -7.94 20.20
C ARG A 276 2.55 -7.17 19.11
N ILE A 277 2.90 -7.38 17.84
CA ILE A 277 2.24 -6.67 16.73
C ILE A 277 0.78 -7.07 16.60
N ARG A 278 0.44 -8.36 16.75
CA ARG A 278 -0.95 -8.84 16.75
C ARG A 278 -1.79 -8.11 17.81
N SER A 279 -1.30 -8.05 19.05
CA SER A 279 -2.00 -7.40 20.16
C SER A 279 -2.15 -5.90 19.92
N THR A 280 -1.09 -5.21 19.47
CA THR A 280 -1.12 -3.79 19.14
C THR A 280 -2.18 -3.48 18.08
N VAL A 281 -2.18 -4.23 16.97
CA VAL A 281 -3.16 -4.03 15.90
C VAL A 281 -4.58 -4.30 16.40
N MET A 282 -4.80 -5.39 17.14
CA MET A 282 -6.12 -5.69 17.70
C MET A 282 -6.59 -4.61 18.70
N GLN A 283 -5.70 -4.03 19.49
CA GLN A 283 -6.04 -2.95 20.45
C GLN A 283 -6.46 -1.67 19.74
N GLN A 284 -5.76 -1.30 18.66
CA GLN A 284 -6.04 -0.08 17.92
C GLN A 284 -7.23 -0.20 16.96
N SER A 285 -7.62 -1.44 16.58
CA SER A 285 -8.63 -1.64 15.54
C SER A 285 -10.05 -1.70 16.10
N VAL A 286 -10.98 -1.08 15.40
CA VAL A 286 -12.43 -1.26 15.60
C VAL A 286 -12.96 -2.33 14.65
N ARG A 287 -12.24 -2.60 13.56
CA ARG A 287 -12.60 -3.58 12.55
C ARG A 287 -11.33 -4.21 12.00
N ILE A 288 -11.36 -5.52 11.79
CA ILE A 288 -10.29 -6.31 11.17
C ILE A 288 -10.89 -7.12 10.04
N LEU A 289 -10.46 -6.84 8.82
CA LEU A 289 -10.75 -7.65 7.64
C LEU A 289 -9.57 -8.57 7.38
N GLN A 290 -9.83 -9.86 7.13
CA GLN A 290 -8.73 -10.79 6.92
C GLN A 290 -9.14 -12.04 6.13
N ASP A 291 -8.14 -12.70 5.54
CA ASP A 291 -8.24 -14.11 5.17
C ASP A 291 -7.89 -15.03 6.37
N ASP A 292 -7.76 -16.32 6.14
CA ASP A 292 -7.43 -17.30 7.18
C ASP A 292 -5.99 -17.21 7.72
N THR A 293 -5.13 -16.45 7.04
CA THR A 293 -3.72 -16.28 7.42
C THR A 293 -3.47 -15.15 8.42
N GLY A 294 -4.49 -14.34 8.72
CA GLY A 294 -4.44 -13.20 9.64
C GLY A 294 -4.44 -13.61 11.11
N VAL A 295 -5.15 -12.88 11.94
CA VAL A 295 -5.30 -13.15 13.37
C VAL A 295 -6.05 -14.49 13.57
N PRO A 296 -5.53 -15.44 14.39
CA PRO A 296 -6.22 -16.70 14.62
C PRO A 296 -7.58 -16.49 15.29
N LEU A 297 -8.58 -17.30 14.89
CA LEU A 297 -9.95 -17.17 15.41
C LEU A 297 -10.00 -17.19 16.95
N ALA A 298 -9.15 -17.99 17.58
CA ALA A 298 -9.07 -18.12 19.03
C ALA A 298 -8.60 -16.83 19.77
N ALA A 299 -7.99 -15.89 19.06
CA ALA A 299 -7.56 -14.61 19.65
C ALA A 299 -8.70 -13.58 19.75
N TYR A 300 -9.82 -13.81 19.08
CA TYR A 300 -10.99 -12.93 19.16
C TYR A 300 -11.86 -13.30 20.36
N ASP A 301 -11.78 -12.48 21.41
CA ASP A 301 -12.73 -12.56 22.53
C ASP A 301 -14.13 -12.21 22.02
N GLN A 302 -15.07 -13.17 22.15
CA GLN A 302 -16.45 -12.99 21.69
C GLN A 302 -17.24 -11.93 22.47
N ALA A 303 -16.79 -11.57 23.68
CA ALA A 303 -17.38 -10.46 24.42
C ALA A 303 -17.03 -9.11 23.79
N VAL A 304 -15.86 -9.02 23.13
CA VAL A 304 -15.33 -7.81 22.51
C VAL A 304 -15.58 -7.76 21.01
N TRP A 305 -15.52 -8.91 20.36
CA TRP A 305 -15.55 -9.01 18.90
C TRP A 305 -16.75 -9.80 18.39
N GLN A 306 -17.35 -9.31 17.32
CA GLN A 306 -18.24 -10.10 16.46
C GLN A 306 -17.47 -10.49 15.21
N VAL A 307 -17.35 -11.78 14.93
CA VAL A 307 -16.66 -12.30 13.74
C VAL A 307 -17.70 -12.85 12.77
N THR A 308 -17.71 -12.30 11.56
CA THR A 308 -18.64 -12.69 10.48
C THR A 308 -17.85 -13.29 9.32
N PRO A 309 -18.12 -14.55 8.92
CA PRO A 309 -17.48 -15.16 7.76
C PRO A 309 -18.19 -14.78 6.45
N PHE A 310 -17.42 -14.71 5.35
CA PHE A 310 -17.91 -14.54 3.98
C PHE A 310 -17.13 -15.47 3.04
N GLY A 311 -17.78 -15.94 1.97
CA GLY A 311 -17.18 -16.85 1.03
C GLY A 311 -17.12 -18.29 1.54
N ARG A 312 -16.02 -18.98 1.28
CA ARG A 312 -15.85 -20.38 1.62
C ARG A 312 -14.47 -20.66 2.20
N TYR A 313 -14.44 -21.40 3.29
CA TYR A 313 -13.23 -21.92 3.88
C TYR A 313 -13.46 -23.34 4.38
N THR A 314 -12.55 -24.24 4.05
CA THR A 314 -12.55 -25.63 4.55
C THR A 314 -11.26 -25.92 5.29
N ARG A 315 -10.14 -25.52 4.72
CA ARG A 315 -8.78 -25.67 5.28
C ARG A 315 -7.79 -24.75 4.55
N PRO A 316 -6.59 -24.53 5.10
CA PRO A 316 -5.50 -23.85 4.42
C PRO A 316 -5.12 -24.52 3.10
N ILE A 317 -4.37 -23.78 2.24
CA ILE A 317 -3.73 -24.42 1.10
C ILE A 317 -2.72 -25.48 1.55
N PRO A 318 -2.38 -26.49 0.72
CA PRO A 318 -1.55 -27.62 1.14
C PRO A 318 -0.22 -27.22 1.82
N MET A 319 0.42 -26.15 1.36
CA MET A 319 1.67 -25.63 1.95
C MET A 319 1.54 -25.27 3.43
N PHE A 320 0.33 -24.84 3.87
CA PHE A 320 0.05 -24.40 5.23
C PHE A 320 -0.95 -25.32 5.95
N ASP A 321 -1.12 -26.56 5.51
CA ASP A 321 -2.10 -27.48 6.07
C ASP A 321 -1.96 -27.69 7.60
N TYR A 322 -0.74 -27.60 8.10
CA TYR A 322 -0.44 -27.68 9.55
C TYR A 322 -0.99 -26.47 10.35
N MET A 323 -1.41 -25.40 9.68
CA MET A 323 -2.02 -24.21 10.31
C MET A 323 -3.55 -24.30 10.36
N HIS A 324 -4.13 -25.44 10.05
CA HIS A 324 -5.57 -25.63 10.04
C HIS A 324 -6.21 -25.33 11.40
N GLN A 325 -7.27 -24.52 11.36
CA GLN A 325 -8.08 -24.14 12.50
C GLN A 325 -9.46 -24.83 12.43
N PRO A 326 -9.69 -25.97 13.11
CA PRO A 326 -11.00 -26.67 13.07
C PRO A 326 -12.18 -25.80 13.54
N ALA A 327 -11.92 -24.85 14.44
CA ALA A 327 -12.96 -23.91 14.87
C ALA A 327 -13.37 -22.95 13.76
N LEU A 328 -12.43 -22.54 12.90
CA LEU A 328 -12.70 -21.70 11.74
C LEU A 328 -13.52 -22.47 10.69
N THR A 329 -13.16 -23.70 10.37
CA THR A 329 -13.97 -24.56 9.47
C THR A 329 -15.41 -24.64 9.97
N ARG A 330 -15.61 -24.95 11.27
CA ARG A 330 -16.96 -25.01 11.86
C ARG A 330 -17.71 -23.66 11.80
N LEU A 331 -17.02 -22.53 11.90
CA LEU A 331 -17.63 -21.21 11.77
C LEU A 331 -18.22 -21.01 10.37
N PHE A 332 -17.47 -21.39 9.33
CA PHE A 332 -17.94 -21.31 7.95
C PHE A 332 -19.06 -22.30 7.63
N GLU A 333 -18.97 -23.53 8.13
CA GLU A 333 -20.01 -24.55 7.93
C GLU A 333 -21.35 -24.16 8.56
N ARG A 334 -21.32 -23.63 9.79
CA ARG A 334 -22.53 -23.25 10.54
C ARG A 334 -23.12 -21.93 10.11
N GLY A 335 -22.25 -21.01 9.68
CA GLY A 335 -22.64 -19.63 9.38
C GLY A 335 -23.38 -19.45 8.06
N SER A 336 -23.34 -20.44 7.15
CA SER A 336 -23.84 -20.28 5.77
C SER A 336 -23.45 -18.95 5.15
N PRO A 337 -22.14 -18.62 5.09
CA PRO A 337 -21.68 -17.29 4.75
C PRO A 337 -22.08 -16.90 3.33
N ALA A 338 -22.38 -15.60 3.14
CA ALA A 338 -22.65 -15.05 1.82
C ALA A 338 -21.46 -15.27 0.88
N PRO A 339 -21.69 -15.69 -0.37
CA PRO A 339 -20.61 -15.92 -1.32
C PRO A 339 -19.89 -14.62 -1.67
N VAL A 340 -18.63 -14.74 -2.04
CA VAL A 340 -17.84 -13.64 -2.61
C VAL A 340 -17.58 -13.94 -4.09
N ASN A 341 -17.41 -12.90 -4.89
CA ASN A 341 -17.21 -13.00 -6.34
C ASN A 341 -15.84 -12.48 -6.79
N PHE A 342 -14.86 -12.52 -5.90
CA PHE A 342 -13.46 -12.16 -6.14
C PHE A 342 -12.55 -13.11 -5.35
N ARG A 343 -11.27 -13.12 -5.68
CA ARG A 343 -10.24 -13.91 -4.99
C ARG A 343 -9.58 -13.08 -3.90
N LEU A 344 -9.27 -13.70 -2.77
CA LEU A 344 -8.48 -13.12 -1.69
C LEU A 344 -7.62 -14.21 -1.03
N GLY A 345 -6.43 -13.81 -0.60
CA GLY A 345 -5.50 -14.71 0.06
C GLY A 345 -4.75 -15.63 -0.91
N TYR A 346 -4.24 -16.73 -0.40
CA TYR A 346 -3.46 -17.71 -1.18
C TYR A 346 -4.31 -18.64 -2.06
N GLY A 347 -5.63 -18.55 -2.00
CA GLY A 347 -6.50 -19.34 -2.86
C GLY A 347 -6.44 -18.87 -4.32
N PHE A 348 -6.37 -19.84 -5.26
CA PHE A 348 -6.36 -19.55 -6.70
C PHE A 348 -7.75 -19.41 -7.32
N GLY A 349 -8.81 -19.82 -6.61
CA GLY A 349 -10.19 -19.79 -7.06
C GLY A 349 -11.10 -18.97 -6.15
N ILE A 350 -12.17 -18.43 -6.74
CA ILE A 350 -13.22 -17.73 -5.98
C ILE A 350 -13.87 -18.69 -4.97
N GLU A 351 -14.03 -19.95 -5.34
CA GLU A 351 -14.62 -21.02 -4.53
C GLU A 351 -13.80 -21.38 -3.29
N THR A 352 -12.53 -20.93 -3.22
CA THR A 352 -11.64 -21.14 -2.06
C THR A 352 -11.41 -19.85 -1.26
N THR A 353 -12.04 -18.75 -1.64
CA THR A 353 -11.90 -17.49 -0.94
C THR A 353 -12.76 -17.45 0.31
N GLY A 354 -12.11 -17.40 1.46
CA GLY A 354 -12.72 -17.20 2.78
C GLY A 354 -12.27 -15.87 3.39
N ILE A 355 -13.23 -15.08 3.85
CA ILE A 355 -12.99 -13.77 4.47
C ILE A 355 -13.63 -13.78 5.86
N LEU A 356 -12.92 -13.22 6.82
CA LEU A 356 -13.42 -12.89 8.15
C LEU A 356 -13.49 -11.39 8.32
N LEU A 357 -14.64 -10.88 8.73
CA LEU A 357 -14.83 -9.53 9.19
C LEU A 357 -15.07 -9.55 10.70
N ALA A 358 -14.07 -9.14 11.47
CA ALA A 358 -14.21 -8.96 12.91
C ALA A 358 -14.49 -7.49 13.20
N THR A 359 -15.58 -7.20 13.92
CA THR A 359 -16.00 -5.85 14.29
C THR A 359 -16.11 -5.76 15.82
N ARG A 360 -15.56 -4.70 16.43
CA ARG A 360 -15.75 -4.47 17.85
C ARG A 360 -17.21 -4.24 18.18
N ARG A 361 -17.68 -4.91 19.22
CA ARG A 361 -19.01 -4.65 19.78
C ARG A 361 -19.02 -3.26 20.40
N SER A 362 -20.06 -2.47 20.12
CA SER A 362 -20.29 -1.23 20.86
C SER A 362 -20.43 -1.56 22.34
N ALA A 363 -19.78 -0.77 23.21
CA ALA A 363 -20.04 -0.86 24.64
C ALA A 363 -21.55 -0.65 24.85
N ARG A 364 -22.20 -1.64 25.47
CA ARG A 364 -23.62 -1.52 25.85
C ARG A 364 -23.76 -0.57 27.02
#